data_df2040e940ee4bd4404bf9cced6099f3
#
_entry.id   df2040e940ee4bd4404bf9cced6099f3
#
_cell.length_a   1.000
_cell.length_b   1.000
_cell.length_c   1.000
_cell.angle_alpha   90.00
_cell.angle_beta   90.00
_cell.angle_gamma   90.00
#
_symmetry.space_group_name_H-M   'P 1'
#
loop_
_entity.id
_entity.type
_entity.pdbx_description
1 polymer ?
#
loop_
_entity_poly.entity_id
_entity_poly.type
_entity_poly.pdbx_seq_one_letter_code
_entity_poly.pdbx_strand_id
1 'polypeptide(L)'
;YNNKMITRGGGIANIGLKIFKRLKKSRESRTRPPKELFELIYKKFKNKNLKKLLNNSSKFFNLTVGKEIHLIKKKEKSNQFQSKKDVNKYFGWNNDKPVVLILAHELSEGNLFNSWNLFHNNCSWLEETIKQIKKIKSVNWIIKSHPSEHIYKNKVKASDIYNKLVNDELNIKLFPSSHNIQDFDKFISAVVTSYGTAGHEYPLKSIPTIICGEANY
;
A
#
# COMPACT_ATOMS: atom_id res chain seq x y z
N TYR A 1 16.15 -36.42 -0.69
CA TYR A 1 16.72 -35.48 -1.66
C TYR A 1 17.27 -34.26 -0.91
N ASN A 2 18.59 -34.04 -1.01
CA ASN A 2 19.34 -32.97 -0.32
C ASN A 2 19.38 -31.68 -1.18
N ASN A 3 18.27 -31.32 -1.83
CA ASN A 3 18.24 -30.16 -2.70
C ASN A 3 18.21 -28.87 -1.86
N LYS A 4 19.21 -28.03 -2.06
CA LYS A 4 19.24 -26.68 -1.50
C LYS A 4 18.28 -25.80 -2.31
N MET A 5 17.38 -25.11 -1.62
CA MET A 5 16.52 -24.12 -2.27
C MET A 5 17.23 -22.76 -2.25
N ILE A 6 17.39 -22.19 -3.42
CA ILE A 6 17.95 -20.85 -3.59
C ILE A 6 16.79 -19.90 -3.86
N THR A 7 16.66 -18.84 -3.08
CA THR A 7 15.65 -17.81 -3.30
C THR A 7 16.32 -16.46 -3.50
N ARG A 8 15.78 -15.69 -4.44
CA ARG A 8 16.11 -14.30 -4.60
C ARG A 8 15.37 -13.49 -3.53
N GLY A 9 16.08 -12.70 -2.75
CA GLY A 9 15.51 -11.75 -1.81
C GLY A 9 16.07 -10.36 -2.08
N GLY A 10 15.28 -9.34 -1.79
CA GLY A 10 15.67 -7.95 -1.94
C GLY A 10 14.76 -7.16 -2.89
N GLY A 11 14.66 -5.87 -2.64
CA GLY A 11 13.98 -4.90 -3.51
C GLY A 11 14.92 -4.35 -4.57
N ILE A 12 14.50 -3.26 -5.21
CA ILE A 12 15.23 -2.62 -6.31
C ILE A 12 16.66 -2.19 -5.94
N ALA A 13 16.90 -1.84 -4.69
CA ALA A 13 18.20 -1.38 -4.22
C ALA A 13 19.15 -2.49 -3.75
N ASN A 14 18.63 -3.71 -3.46
CA ASN A 14 19.41 -4.80 -2.91
C ASN A 14 18.99 -6.13 -3.51
N ILE A 15 19.92 -6.83 -4.14
CA ILE A 15 19.72 -8.20 -4.62
C ILE A 15 20.54 -9.12 -3.69
N GLY A 16 19.84 -9.96 -2.93
CA GLY A 16 20.45 -10.99 -2.11
C GLY A 16 20.01 -12.38 -2.54
N LEU A 17 20.92 -13.33 -2.50
CA LEU A 17 20.60 -14.75 -2.67
C LEU A 17 20.63 -15.41 -1.29
N LYS A 18 19.56 -16.08 -0.93
CA LYS A 18 19.48 -16.88 0.29
C LYS A 18 19.36 -18.36 -0.04
N ILE A 19 20.15 -19.17 0.62
CA ILE A 19 20.15 -20.63 0.45
C ILE A 19 19.49 -21.25 1.67
N PHE A 20 18.45 -22.04 1.45
CA PHE A 20 17.73 -22.73 2.51
C PHE A 20 17.72 -24.24 2.30
N LYS A 21 17.87 -24.97 3.39
CA LYS A 21 17.76 -26.42 3.37
C LYS A 21 16.31 -26.93 3.37
N ARG A 22 15.36 -26.08 3.79
CA ARG A 22 13.94 -26.45 3.90
C ARG A 22 13.04 -25.28 3.51
N LEU A 23 11.94 -25.57 2.81
CA LEU A 23 10.95 -24.58 2.36
C LEU A 23 10.35 -23.78 3.52
N LYS A 24 10.07 -24.42 4.66
CA LYS A 24 9.54 -23.75 5.86
C LYS A 24 10.46 -22.61 6.32
N LYS A 25 11.77 -22.84 6.42
CA LYS A 25 12.73 -21.80 6.80
C LYS A 25 12.81 -20.63 5.82
N SER A 26 12.63 -20.90 4.53
CA SER A 26 12.55 -19.83 3.52
C SER A 26 11.32 -18.95 3.72
N ARG A 27 10.17 -19.53 4.02
CA ARG A 27 8.93 -18.79 4.28
C ARG A 27 9.08 -17.93 5.55
N GLU A 28 9.51 -18.51 6.65
CA GLU A 28 9.72 -17.82 7.93
C GLU A 28 10.67 -16.62 7.79
N SER A 29 11.73 -16.74 6.97
CA SER A 29 12.69 -15.65 6.78
C SER A 29 12.18 -14.49 5.91
N ARG A 30 11.10 -14.70 5.17
CA ARG A 30 10.50 -13.64 4.32
C ARG A 30 9.55 -12.75 5.07
N THR A 31 8.93 -13.27 6.13
CA THR A 31 7.77 -12.65 6.75
C THR A 31 8.06 -11.96 8.05
N ARG A 32 9.16 -12.30 8.72
CA ARG A 32 9.53 -11.66 9.99
C ARG A 32 11.03 -11.41 10.03
N PRO A 33 11.48 -10.17 10.25
CA PRO A 33 12.87 -9.96 10.63
C PRO A 33 13.13 -10.75 11.92
N PRO A 34 14.29 -11.43 12.04
CA PRO A 34 14.66 -12.12 13.26
C PRO A 34 14.53 -11.18 14.45
N LYS A 35 13.99 -11.68 15.57
CA LYS A 35 13.85 -10.89 16.81
C LYS A 35 15.17 -10.24 17.20
N GLU A 36 16.27 -10.98 17.02
CA GLU A 36 17.63 -10.52 17.28
C GLU A 36 18.02 -9.30 16.43
N LEU A 37 17.58 -9.27 15.16
CA LEU A 37 17.82 -8.12 14.29
C LEU A 37 17.05 -6.89 14.77
N PHE A 38 15.81 -7.07 15.22
CA PHE A 38 15.00 -5.98 15.77
C PHE A 38 15.64 -5.43 17.06
N GLU A 39 16.07 -6.31 17.96
CA GLU A 39 16.77 -5.91 19.19
C GLU A 39 18.09 -5.20 18.91
N LEU A 40 18.86 -5.69 17.93
CA LEU A 40 20.11 -5.05 17.49
C LEU A 40 19.86 -3.65 16.94
N ILE A 41 18.84 -3.51 16.07
CA ILE A 41 18.42 -2.22 15.52
C ILE A 41 17.98 -1.30 16.65
N TYR A 42 17.11 -1.76 17.55
CA TYR A 42 16.64 -0.98 18.69
C TYR A 42 17.77 -0.50 19.59
N LYS A 43 18.70 -1.38 19.97
CA LYS A 43 19.90 -1.02 20.76
C LYS A 43 20.77 0.00 20.04
N LYS A 44 20.97 -0.15 18.73
CA LYS A 44 21.80 0.75 17.92
C LYS A 44 21.18 2.14 17.78
N PHE A 45 19.86 2.24 17.79
CA PHE A 45 19.13 3.48 17.57
C PHE A 45 18.61 4.15 18.84
N LYS A 46 18.59 3.45 19.98
CA LYS A 46 18.13 3.97 21.26
C LYS A 46 18.76 5.32 21.66
N ASN A 47 20.01 5.54 21.28
CA ASN A 47 20.78 6.75 21.61
C ASN A 47 20.98 7.73 20.45
N LYS A 48 20.30 7.52 19.31
CA LYS A 48 20.41 8.43 18.16
C LYS A 48 19.18 9.32 18.04
N ASN A 49 19.41 10.53 17.54
CA ASN A 49 18.34 11.48 17.29
C ASN A 49 17.31 10.89 16.33
N LEU A 50 16.16 10.45 16.88
CA LEU A 50 15.07 9.81 16.15
C LEU A 50 14.56 10.68 15.00
N LYS A 51 14.52 12.01 15.18
CA LYS A 51 14.11 12.97 14.15
C LYS A 51 15.02 12.93 12.92
N LYS A 52 16.34 12.78 13.12
CA LYS A 52 17.32 12.66 12.03
C LYS A 52 17.15 11.34 11.29
N LEU A 53 16.83 10.25 12.01
CA LEU A 53 16.54 8.94 11.41
C LEU A 53 15.27 8.95 10.57
N LEU A 54 14.19 9.53 11.07
CA LEU A 54 12.93 9.69 10.35
C LEU A 54 13.10 10.54 9.08
N ASN A 55 13.85 11.64 9.16
CA ASN A 55 14.15 12.46 7.99
C ASN A 55 14.98 11.71 6.94
N ASN A 56 15.96 10.90 7.36
CA ASN A 56 16.75 10.09 6.44
C ASN A 56 15.93 8.97 5.82
N SER A 57 15.06 8.32 6.60
CA SER A 57 14.15 7.29 6.09
C SER A 57 13.17 7.88 5.08
N SER A 58 12.59 9.04 5.35
CA SER A 58 11.72 9.74 4.42
C SER A 58 12.43 10.10 3.12
N LYS A 59 13.68 10.57 3.17
CA LYS A 59 14.51 10.82 1.98
C LYS A 59 14.77 9.53 1.20
N PHE A 60 15.08 8.43 1.90
CA PHE A 60 15.32 7.13 1.26
C PHE A 60 14.06 6.63 0.53
N PHE A 61 12.90 6.73 1.17
CA PHE A 61 11.63 6.36 0.54
C PHE A 61 11.31 7.23 -0.67
N ASN A 62 11.48 8.54 -0.58
CA ASN A 62 11.27 9.44 -1.71
C ASN A 62 12.22 9.15 -2.89
N LEU A 63 13.45 8.69 -2.61
CA LEU A 63 14.42 8.32 -3.63
C LEU A 63 14.13 6.95 -4.25
N THR A 64 13.61 5.98 -3.48
CA THR A 64 13.37 4.61 -3.94
C THR A 64 12.02 4.47 -4.64
N VAL A 65 10.96 4.99 -4.04
CA VAL A 65 9.62 4.98 -4.64
C VAL A 65 9.57 5.75 -5.96
N GLY A 66 10.31 6.87 -6.04
CA GLY A 66 10.43 7.64 -7.27
C GLY A 66 11.13 6.89 -8.43
N LYS A 67 11.94 5.86 -8.14
CA LYS A 67 12.69 5.13 -9.18
C LYS A 67 11.93 3.96 -9.80
N GLU A 68 11.00 3.34 -9.08
CA GLU A 68 10.09 2.34 -9.67
C GLU A 68 9.07 2.97 -10.64
N ILE A 69 8.79 4.23 -10.44
CA ILE A 69 7.79 5.00 -11.20
C ILE A 69 8.26 5.31 -12.65
N HIS A 70 9.52 5.06 -13.03
CA HIS A 70 9.89 5.26 -14.45
C HIS A 70 9.28 4.20 -15.40
N LEU A 71 8.78 3.10 -14.88
CA LEU A 71 7.93 2.17 -15.65
C LEU A 71 6.48 2.66 -15.75
N ILE A 72 6.10 3.63 -14.95
CA ILE A 72 4.79 4.24 -14.93
C ILE A 72 4.95 5.63 -15.53
N LYS A 73 4.22 5.94 -16.59
CA LYS A 73 4.23 7.28 -17.21
C LYS A 73 4.18 8.33 -16.10
N LYS A 74 5.17 9.24 -16.10
CA LYS A 74 5.24 10.34 -15.16
C LYS A 74 3.94 11.13 -15.27
N LYS A 75 3.08 11.00 -14.28
CA LYS A 75 1.85 11.78 -14.23
C LYS A 75 2.25 13.21 -13.94
N GLU A 76 1.77 14.13 -14.74
CA GLU A 76 1.97 15.55 -14.47
C GLU A 76 1.42 15.89 -13.08
N LYS A 77 2.14 16.72 -12.33
CA LYS A 77 1.63 17.26 -11.08
C LYS A 77 0.37 18.05 -11.41
N SER A 78 -0.78 17.52 -11.06
CA SER A 78 -2.01 18.27 -11.18
C SER A 78 -2.18 19.13 -9.93
N ASN A 79 -2.15 20.45 -10.07
CA ASN A 79 -2.52 21.38 -8.98
C ASN A 79 -4.04 21.38 -8.72
N GLN A 80 -4.74 20.32 -9.08
CA GLN A 80 -6.20 20.27 -9.06
C GLN A 80 -6.79 20.29 -7.64
N PHE A 81 -6.07 19.75 -6.67
CA PHE A 81 -6.52 19.71 -5.27
C PHE A 81 -5.69 20.63 -4.40
N GLN A 82 -6.08 21.90 -4.31
CA GLN A 82 -5.39 22.86 -3.44
C GLN A 82 -6.04 22.95 -2.06
N SER A 83 -7.33 22.74 -1.98
CA SER A 83 -8.13 22.85 -0.76
C SER A 83 -9.07 21.64 -0.57
N LYS A 84 -9.58 21.47 0.65
CA LYS A 84 -10.64 20.50 0.95
C LYS A 84 -11.91 20.78 0.11
N LYS A 85 -12.17 22.04 -0.17
CA LYS A 85 -13.30 22.46 -1.03
C LYS A 85 -13.16 21.92 -2.45
N ASP A 86 -11.95 21.93 -3.00
CA ASP A 86 -11.71 21.37 -4.36
C ASP A 86 -11.92 19.86 -4.36
N VAL A 87 -11.45 19.17 -3.31
CA VAL A 87 -11.70 17.73 -3.12
C VAL A 87 -13.19 17.44 -3.06
N ASN A 88 -13.92 18.17 -2.23
CA ASN A 88 -15.36 17.99 -2.08
C ASN A 88 -16.11 18.25 -3.40
N LYS A 89 -15.75 19.32 -4.10
CA LYS A 89 -16.32 19.65 -5.40
C LYS A 89 -16.06 18.55 -6.44
N TYR A 90 -14.81 18.04 -6.48
CA TYR A 90 -14.42 17.02 -7.45
C TYR A 90 -15.17 15.69 -7.26
N PHE A 91 -15.29 15.23 -6.02
CA PHE A 91 -15.97 13.98 -5.68
C PHE A 91 -17.49 14.13 -5.47
N GLY A 92 -18.02 15.34 -5.59
CA GLY A 92 -19.45 15.63 -5.37
C GLY A 92 -19.86 15.49 -3.90
N TRP A 93 -18.96 15.77 -2.97
CA TRP A 93 -19.24 15.77 -1.54
C TRP A 93 -19.63 17.16 -1.06
N ASN A 94 -20.66 17.22 -0.22
CA ASN A 94 -21.13 18.45 0.43
C ASN A 94 -20.97 18.40 1.94
N ASN A 95 -19.89 17.74 2.41
CA ASN A 95 -19.64 17.51 3.82
C ASN A 95 -18.12 17.59 4.12
N ASP A 96 -17.78 17.76 5.40
CA ASP A 96 -16.38 17.84 5.87
C ASP A 96 -15.89 16.56 6.54
N LYS A 97 -16.49 15.41 6.23
CA LYS A 97 -16.07 14.12 6.77
C LYS A 97 -14.60 13.84 6.49
N PRO A 98 -13.91 13.11 7.38
CA PRO A 98 -12.57 12.62 7.11
C PRO A 98 -12.52 11.80 5.82
N VAL A 99 -11.41 11.85 5.12
CA VAL A 99 -11.18 11.07 3.91
C VAL A 99 -10.27 9.89 4.23
N VAL A 100 -10.73 8.68 3.97
CA VAL A 100 -9.96 7.46 4.13
C VAL A 100 -9.64 6.88 2.76
N LEU A 101 -8.34 6.65 2.52
CA LEU A 101 -7.85 6.11 1.26
C LEU A 101 -7.65 4.60 1.36
N ILE A 102 -8.25 3.86 0.42
CA ILE A 102 -8.01 2.43 0.23
C ILE A 102 -7.06 2.28 -0.96
N LEU A 103 -5.88 1.78 -0.71
CA LEU A 103 -4.91 1.45 -1.75
C LEU A 103 -5.08 -0.01 -2.14
N ALA A 104 -5.76 -0.23 -3.26
CA ALA A 104 -5.90 -1.56 -3.82
C ALA A 104 -4.51 -2.09 -4.20
N HIS A 105 -4.20 -3.29 -3.75
CA HIS A 105 -2.99 -3.99 -4.16
C HIS A 105 -3.12 -4.41 -5.63
N GLU A 106 -2.00 -4.78 -6.25
CA GLU A 106 -2.06 -5.45 -7.55
C GLU A 106 -2.82 -6.78 -7.39
N LEU A 107 -3.96 -6.91 -8.07
CA LEU A 107 -4.93 -7.98 -7.79
C LEU A 107 -4.41 -9.38 -8.13
N SER A 108 -3.47 -9.49 -9.07
CA SER A 108 -2.86 -10.77 -9.47
C SER A 108 -1.57 -11.10 -8.72
N GLU A 109 -0.97 -10.12 -8.03
CA GLU A 109 0.34 -10.28 -7.42
C GLU A 109 0.26 -11.06 -6.11
N GLY A 110 1.20 -11.99 -5.94
CA GLY A 110 1.46 -12.65 -4.67
C GLY A 110 0.41 -13.67 -4.22
N ASN A 111 -0.68 -13.87 -4.96
CA ASN A 111 -1.78 -14.75 -4.57
C ASN A 111 -1.35 -16.20 -4.28
N LEU A 112 -0.30 -16.69 -4.94
CA LEU A 112 0.24 -18.04 -4.73
C LEU A 112 1.30 -18.12 -3.64
N PHE A 113 1.92 -16.99 -3.27
CA PHE A 113 3.06 -16.94 -2.38
C PHE A 113 2.77 -16.34 -1.00
N ASN A 114 1.67 -15.61 -0.87
CA ASN A 114 1.29 -14.92 0.34
C ASN A 114 0.31 -15.76 1.17
N SER A 115 0.84 -16.81 1.80
CA SER A 115 0.07 -17.67 2.74
C SER A 115 -0.35 -16.94 4.04
N TRP A 116 -0.02 -15.66 4.16
CA TRP A 116 -0.23 -14.84 5.36
C TRP A 116 -1.33 -13.80 5.20
N ASN A 117 -2.02 -13.79 4.06
CA ASN A 117 -3.17 -12.94 3.88
C ASN A 117 -4.34 -13.43 4.72
N LEU A 118 -5.00 -12.52 5.41
CA LEU A 118 -6.28 -12.79 6.08
C LEU A 118 -7.37 -13.18 5.07
N PHE A 119 -7.15 -12.86 3.81
CA PHE A 119 -8.05 -13.10 2.69
C PHE A 119 -7.42 -14.07 1.69
N HIS A 120 -8.26 -14.79 0.98
CA HIS A 120 -7.82 -15.78 0.01
C HIS A 120 -6.94 -15.19 -1.11
N ASN A 121 -7.26 -13.98 -1.54
CA ASN A 121 -6.49 -13.22 -2.54
C ASN A 121 -6.81 -11.72 -2.43
N ASN A 122 -6.13 -10.89 -3.22
CA ASN A 122 -6.34 -9.45 -3.22
C ASN A 122 -7.72 -9.01 -3.73
N CYS A 123 -8.33 -9.78 -4.65
CA CYS A 123 -9.71 -9.52 -5.08
C CYS A 123 -10.69 -9.69 -3.92
N SER A 124 -10.62 -10.83 -3.21
CA SER A 124 -11.48 -11.11 -2.05
C SER A 124 -11.28 -10.07 -0.94
N TRP A 125 -10.04 -9.63 -0.71
CA TRP A 125 -9.75 -8.56 0.23
C TRP A 125 -10.46 -7.25 -0.17
N LEU A 126 -10.34 -6.84 -1.42
CA LEU A 126 -10.95 -5.60 -1.88
C LEU A 126 -12.48 -5.68 -1.86
N GLU A 127 -13.05 -6.80 -2.33
CA GLU A 127 -14.51 -7.03 -2.31
C GLU A 127 -15.07 -6.96 -0.89
N GLU A 128 -14.42 -7.65 0.06
CA GLU A 128 -14.89 -7.65 1.45
C GLU A 128 -14.68 -6.29 2.11
N THR A 129 -13.57 -5.63 1.84
CA THR A 129 -13.33 -4.25 2.31
C THR A 129 -14.44 -3.31 1.83
N ILE A 130 -14.82 -3.36 0.54
CA ILE A 130 -15.92 -2.53 0.01
C ILE A 130 -17.24 -2.85 0.71
N LYS A 131 -17.57 -4.11 0.93
CA LYS A 131 -18.80 -4.49 1.66
C LYS A 131 -18.85 -3.91 3.06
N GLN A 132 -17.70 -3.88 3.77
CA GLN A 132 -17.65 -3.34 5.12
C GLN A 132 -17.73 -1.81 5.14
N ILE A 133 -17.01 -1.10 4.26
CA ILE A 133 -17.02 0.37 4.23
C ILE A 133 -18.38 0.94 3.79
N LYS A 134 -19.18 0.20 3.04
CA LYS A 134 -20.58 0.58 2.71
C LYS A 134 -21.42 0.82 3.96
N LYS A 135 -21.11 0.15 5.07
CA LYS A 135 -21.81 0.29 6.35
C LYS A 135 -21.36 1.52 7.14
N ILE A 136 -20.23 2.14 6.77
CA ILE A 136 -19.60 3.25 7.50
C ILE A 136 -19.85 4.55 6.74
N LYS A 137 -20.79 5.34 7.22
CA LYS A 137 -21.19 6.60 6.59
C LYS A 137 -20.55 7.85 7.23
N SER A 138 -19.78 7.68 8.30
CA SER A 138 -19.11 8.77 9.02
C SER A 138 -17.88 9.33 8.35
N VAL A 139 -17.36 8.66 7.30
CA VAL A 139 -16.19 9.05 6.54
C VAL A 139 -16.47 9.02 5.03
N ASN A 140 -15.68 9.74 4.29
CA ASN A 140 -15.61 9.63 2.84
C ASN A 140 -14.49 8.65 2.45
N TRP A 141 -14.77 7.73 1.55
CA TRP A 141 -13.87 6.69 1.11
C TRP A 141 -13.40 6.92 -0.30
N ILE A 142 -12.11 6.77 -0.53
CA ILE A 142 -11.51 6.79 -1.86
C ILE A 142 -10.82 5.46 -2.10
N ILE A 143 -11.13 4.80 -3.18
CA ILE A 143 -10.46 3.57 -3.62
C ILE A 143 -9.52 3.93 -4.76
N LYS A 144 -8.24 3.56 -4.65
CA LYS A 144 -7.25 3.78 -5.70
C LYS A 144 -6.69 2.46 -6.19
N SER A 145 -6.80 2.25 -7.50
CA SER A 145 -6.15 1.13 -8.20
C SER A 145 -4.63 1.16 -8.06
N HIS A 146 -4.01 -0.01 -8.10
CA HIS A 146 -2.55 -0.11 -8.10
C HIS A 146 -1.96 0.51 -9.39
N PRO A 147 -0.86 1.26 -9.29
CA PRO A 147 -0.30 1.95 -10.46
C PRO A 147 0.18 1.01 -11.57
N SER A 148 0.53 -0.23 -11.27
CA SER A 148 0.96 -1.22 -12.27
C SER A 148 -0.17 -2.10 -12.83
N GLU A 149 -1.43 -1.87 -12.43
CA GLU A 149 -2.58 -2.65 -12.92
C GLU A 149 -2.66 -2.72 -14.45
N HIS A 150 -2.24 -1.65 -15.15
CA HIS A 150 -2.20 -1.61 -16.60
C HIS A 150 -1.07 -2.46 -17.22
N ILE A 151 0.00 -2.74 -16.46
CA ILE A 151 1.17 -3.53 -16.91
C ILE A 151 0.83 -5.01 -16.87
N TYR A 152 0.17 -5.47 -15.81
CA TYR A 152 -0.14 -6.88 -15.60
C TYR A 152 -1.30 -7.40 -16.44
N LYS A 153 -2.01 -6.53 -17.17
CA LYS A 153 -3.14 -6.88 -18.05
C LYS A 153 -4.17 -7.78 -17.36
N ASN A 154 -4.48 -7.49 -16.12
CA ASN A 154 -5.42 -8.28 -15.32
C ASN A 154 -6.78 -8.38 -15.99
N LYS A 155 -7.40 -9.58 -15.91
CA LYS A 155 -8.79 -9.79 -16.34
C LYS A 155 -9.80 -9.02 -15.47
N VAL A 156 -9.47 -8.84 -14.19
CA VAL A 156 -10.29 -8.10 -13.22
C VAL A 156 -9.47 -6.93 -12.70
N LYS A 157 -10.05 -5.75 -12.73
CA LYS A 157 -9.45 -4.50 -12.23
C LYS A 157 -10.15 -4.06 -10.95
N ALA A 158 -9.48 -3.22 -10.16
CA ALA A 158 -10.09 -2.63 -8.98
C ALA A 158 -11.34 -1.79 -9.32
N SER A 159 -11.34 -1.15 -10.49
CA SER A 159 -12.52 -0.44 -11.03
C SER A 159 -13.71 -1.37 -11.30
N ASP A 160 -13.47 -2.61 -11.73
CA ASP A 160 -14.55 -3.54 -12.03
C ASP A 160 -15.23 -4.00 -10.73
N ILE A 161 -14.42 -4.26 -9.70
CA ILE A 161 -14.93 -4.60 -8.36
C ILE A 161 -15.70 -3.42 -7.78
N TYR A 162 -15.16 -2.20 -7.92
CA TYR A 162 -15.84 -0.98 -7.49
C TYR A 162 -17.20 -0.86 -8.18
N ASN A 163 -17.24 -0.91 -9.51
CA ASN A 163 -18.48 -0.74 -10.30
C ASN A 163 -19.53 -1.82 -9.98
N LYS A 164 -19.07 -3.04 -9.67
CA LYS A 164 -19.96 -4.15 -9.28
C LYS A 164 -20.60 -3.94 -7.90
N LEU A 165 -19.86 -3.36 -6.95
CA LEU A 165 -20.26 -3.33 -5.55
C LEU A 165 -20.72 -1.96 -5.04
N VAL A 166 -20.28 -0.88 -5.68
CA VAL A 166 -20.63 0.49 -5.30
C VAL A 166 -21.63 1.03 -6.32
N ASN A 167 -22.89 1.11 -5.94
CA ASN A 167 -23.96 1.62 -6.81
C ASN A 167 -24.20 3.11 -6.50
N ASP A 168 -24.94 3.39 -5.42
CA ASP A 168 -25.40 4.74 -5.07
C ASP A 168 -24.73 5.33 -3.82
N GLU A 169 -23.64 4.73 -3.36
CA GLU A 169 -22.91 5.20 -2.19
C GLU A 169 -22.15 6.50 -2.48
N LEU A 170 -22.77 7.63 -2.15
CA LEU A 170 -22.20 8.97 -2.39
C LEU A 170 -20.85 9.18 -1.68
N ASN A 171 -20.63 8.50 -0.55
CA ASN A 171 -19.41 8.63 0.25
C ASN A 171 -18.27 7.68 -0.18
N ILE A 172 -18.44 6.85 -1.21
CA ILE A 172 -17.38 5.97 -1.74
C ILE A 172 -17.09 6.37 -3.18
N LYS A 173 -15.84 6.69 -3.49
CA LYS A 173 -15.42 7.15 -4.82
C LYS A 173 -14.16 6.43 -5.29
N LEU A 174 -14.03 6.28 -6.60
CA LEU A 174 -12.82 5.78 -7.22
C LEU A 174 -11.85 6.95 -7.49
N PHE A 175 -10.58 6.81 -7.10
CA PHE A 175 -9.57 7.82 -7.42
C PHE A 175 -9.21 7.73 -8.91
N PRO A 176 -9.18 8.86 -9.62
CA PRO A 176 -8.93 8.85 -11.05
C PRO A 176 -7.50 8.38 -11.36
N SER A 177 -7.38 7.51 -12.35
CA SER A 177 -6.10 6.95 -12.77
C SER A 177 -5.14 8.01 -13.35
N SER A 178 -5.66 9.14 -13.83
CA SER A 178 -4.89 10.26 -14.39
C SER A 178 -4.19 11.12 -13.34
N HIS A 179 -4.59 11.05 -12.06
CA HIS A 179 -4.07 11.93 -11.01
C HIS A 179 -2.97 11.23 -10.18
N ASN A 180 -2.05 12.05 -9.67
CA ASN A 180 -1.05 11.59 -8.72
C ASN A 180 -1.63 11.61 -7.30
N ILE A 181 -1.58 10.47 -6.63
CA ILE A 181 -2.08 10.36 -5.25
C ILE A 181 -1.25 11.20 -4.26
N GLN A 182 0.03 11.42 -4.54
CA GLN A 182 0.91 12.21 -3.66
C GLN A 182 0.44 13.66 -3.53
N ASP A 183 -0.19 14.22 -4.56
CA ASP A 183 -0.75 15.57 -4.51
C ASP A 183 -2.01 15.63 -3.61
N PHE A 184 -2.55 14.46 -3.28
CA PHE A 184 -3.75 14.30 -2.46
C PHE A 184 -3.46 13.95 -0.99
N ASP A 185 -2.23 13.58 -0.65
CA ASP A 185 -1.83 13.08 0.68
C ASP A 185 -2.27 13.99 1.84
N LYS A 186 -2.19 15.31 1.65
CA LYS A 186 -2.58 16.31 2.68
C LYS A 186 -4.06 16.30 3.06
N PHE A 187 -4.91 15.63 2.28
CA PHE A 187 -6.34 15.53 2.54
C PHE A 187 -6.75 14.17 3.13
N ILE A 188 -5.80 13.25 3.26
CA ILE A 188 -6.03 11.89 3.72
C ILE A 188 -5.92 11.86 5.25
N SER A 189 -6.96 11.35 5.90
CA SER A 189 -7.01 11.17 7.36
C SER A 189 -6.49 9.80 7.79
N ALA A 190 -6.64 8.77 6.96
CA ALA A 190 -6.11 7.44 7.20
C ALA A 190 -6.00 6.65 5.89
N VAL A 191 -5.20 5.60 5.91
CA VAL A 191 -5.01 4.69 4.76
C VAL A 191 -5.36 3.26 5.17
N VAL A 192 -5.94 2.51 4.24
CA VAL A 192 -6.17 1.06 4.36
C VAL A 192 -5.46 0.39 3.17
N THR A 193 -4.67 -0.63 3.45
CA THR A 193 -3.99 -1.44 2.43
C THR A 193 -3.93 -2.89 2.86
N SER A 194 -3.72 -3.81 1.93
CA SER A 194 -3.51 -5.22 2.30
C SER A 194 -2.13 -5.44 2.93
N TYR A 195 -1.05 -5.31 2.17
CA TYR A 195 0.32 -5.53 2.65
C TYR A 195 1.39 -4.79 1.80
N GLY A 196 1.00 -3.78 1.06
CA GLY A 196 1.91 -3.04 0.16
C GLY A 196 2.83 -2.06 0.89
N THR A 197 3.79 -1.48 0.16
CA THR A 197 4.76 -0.48 0.67
C THR A 197 4.10 0.74 1.31
N ALA A 198 2.85 1.00 0.97
CA ALA A 198 2.03 2.03 1.60
C ALA A 198 1.95 1.90 3.13
N GLY A 199 2.07 0.67 3.66
CA GLY A 199 2.12 0.43 5.10
C GLY A 199 3.34 1.04 5.80
N HIS A 200 4.41 1.36 5.05
CA HIS A 200 5.55 2.15 5.56
C HIS A 200 5.45 3.62 5.20
N GLU A 201 5.03 3.91 3.96
CA GLU A 201 5.10 5.24 3.38
C GLU A 201 4.19 6.23 4.10
N TYR A 202 2.95 5.82 4.38
CA TYR A 202 1.99 6.72 5.00
C TYR A 202 2.24 6.97 6.49
N PRO A 203 2.63 5.98 7.32
CA PRO A 203 3.08 6.26 8.69
C PRO A 203 4.26 7.23 8.77
N LEU A 204 5.20 7.18 7.82
CA LEU A 204 6.31 8.15 7.76
C LEU A 204 5.85 9.58 7.46
N LYS A 205 4.67 9.73 6.85
CA LYS A 205 3.99 11.02 6.63
C LYS A 205 3.05 11.39 7.78
N SER A 206 3.08 10.66 8.89
CA SER A 206 2.17 10.81 10.03
C SER A 206 0.70 10.57 9.67
N ILE A 207 0.42 9.74 8.66
CA ILE A 207 -0.92 9.34 8.28
C ILE A 207 -1.18 7.92 8.83
N PRO A 208 -2.16 7.74 9.72
CA PRO A 208 -2.51 6.43 10.26
C PRO A 208 -2.81 5.42 9.16
N THR A 209 -2.28 4.21 9.29
CA THR A 209 -2.43 3.17 8.26
C THR A 209 -2.89 1.85 8.88
N ILE A 210 -3.97 1.30 8.32
CA ILE A 210 -4.48 -0.03 8.64
C ILE A 210 -3.94 -1.00 7.59
N ILE A 211 -3.27 -2.05 8.05
CA ILE A 211 -2.72 -3.11 7.21
C ILE A 211 -3.55 -4.37 7.45
N CYS A 212 -4.16 -4.90 6.39
CA CYS A 212 -5.10 -6.02 6.46
C CYS A 212 -4.47 -7.38 6.14
N GLY A 213 -3.15 -7.48 6.22
CA GLY A 213 -2.41 -8.71 6.00
C GLY A 213 -1.06 -8.66 6.70
N GLU A 214 -0.33 -9.77 6.73
CA GLU A 214 1.05 -9.76 7.21
C GLU A 214 1.96 -9.11 6.16
N ALA A 215 2.55 -8.01 6.51
CA ALA A 215 3.56 -7.35 5.71
C ALA A 215 4.98 -7.73 6.16
N ASN A 216 5.95 -7.57 5.27
CA ASN A 216 7.36 -7.87 5.55
C ASN A 216 8.07 -6.77 6.38
N TYR A 217 7.34 -6.08 7.24
CA TYR A 217 7.83 -4.95 8.02
C TYR A 217 7.13 -4.85 9.37
#